data_4492913889eb780d1e7d93c69aca8f6d
#
_entry.id   4492913889eb780d1e7d93c69aca8f6d
#
_cell.length_a   1.000
_cell.length_b   1.000
_cell.length_c   1.000
_cell.angle_alpha   90.00
_cell.angle_beta   90.00
_cell.angle_gamma   90.00
#
_symmetry.space_group_name_H-M   'P 1'
#
loop_
_entity.id
_entity.type
_entity.pdbx_description
1 polymer ?
#
loop_
_entity_poly.entity_id
_entity_poly.type
_entity_poly.pdbx_seq_one_letter_code
_entity_poly.pdbx_strand_id
1 'polypeptide(L)'
;MYTTDAVVIGGGVMGTSILYNLVTRGVKAPVLLERDALGSGSTGRSSGIIRMHYSTEVSTQLAWHSYPIFMNFDDLIGGDVAFVKTGFLVSVPQDSIEGLRNNVAIQKSQGVPTNIISREEAQEIAPGFVFEDDEAFCWEPESGHADPSG
;
A
#
# COMPACT_ATOMS: atom_id res chain seq x y z
N MET A 1 -15.15 -2.58 37.07
CA MET A 1 -13.78 -2.85 36.59
C MET A 1 -13.93 -3.67 35.30
N TYR A 2 -13.48 -3.19 34.18
CA TYR A 2 -13.50 -3.97 32.94
C TYR A 2 -12.18 -4.73 32.82
N THR A 3 -12.24 -5.99 32.46
CA THR A 3 -11.08 -6.83 32.18
C THR A 3 -11.08 -7.18 30.70
N THR A 4 -9.93 -7.18 30.07
CA THR A 4 -9.76 -7.52 28.65
C THR A 4 -8.49 -8.35 28.48
N ASP A 5 -8.49 -9.24 27.48
CA ASP A 5 -7.33 -10.07 27.17
C ASP A 5 -6.29 -9.31 26.33
N ALA A 6 -6.71 -8.25 25.64
CA ALA A 6 -5.81 -7.44 24.81
C ALA A 6 -6.28 -5.99 24.73
N VAL A 7 -5.31 -5.06 24.75
CA VAL A 7 -5.55 -3.62 24.52
C VAL A 7 -4.70 -3.17 23.34
N VAL A 8 -5.34 -2.56 22.35
CA VAL A 8 -4.70 -1.90 21.22
C VAL A 8 -4.72 -0.40 21.46
N ILE A 9 -3.58 0.25 21.38
CA ILE A 9 -3.46 1.70 21.58
C ILE A 9 -3.21 2.37 20.23
N GLY A 10 -4.14 3.24 19.82
CA GLY A 10 -4.14 3.97 18.56
C GLY A 10 -5.15 3.41 17.55
N GLY A 11 -6.03 4.29 17.04
CA GLY A 11 -7.12 3.99 16.12
C GLY A 11 -6.81 4.32 14.65
N GLY A 12 -5.54 4.28 14.23
CA GLY A 12 -5.15 4.34 12.81
C GLY A 12 -5.27 2.96 12.13
N VAL A 13 -4.95 2.88 10.83
CA VAL A 13 -5.07 1.65 10.02
C VAL A 13 -4.40 0.44 10.67
N MET A 14 -3.26 0.60 11.30
CA MET A 14 -2.57 -0.50 11.99
C MET A 14 -3.35 -0.99 13.21
N GLY A 15 -3.84 -0.07 14.06
CA GLY A 15 -4.58 -0.45 15.27
C GLY A 15 -5.93 -1.07 14.96
N THR A 16 -6.68 -0.52 14.02
CA THR A 16 -7.96 -1.09 13.58
C THR A 16 -7.79 -2.46 12.92
N SER A 17 -6.78 -2.63 12.07
CA SER A 17 -6.43 -3.93 11.47
C SER A 17 -6.03 -4.96 12.53
N ILE A 18 -5.23 -4.58 13.52
CA ILE A 18 -4.85 -5.47 14.64
C ILE A 18 -6.10 -5.88 15.45
N LEU A 19 -6.95 -4.92 15.80
CA LEU A 19 -8.18 -5.21 16.54
C LEU A 19 -9.07 -6.18 15.77
N TYR A 20 -9.31 -5.92 14.48
CA TYR A 20 -10.08 -6.81 13.61
C TYR A 20 -9.52 -8.22 13.62
N ASN A 21 -8.20 -8.37 13.43
CA ASN A 21 -7.54 -9.65 13.43
C ASN A 21 -7.55 -10.36 14.79
N LEU A 22 -7.53 -9.63 15.89
CA LEU A 22 -7.68 -10.23 17.23
C LEU A 22 -9.09 -10.81 17.41
N VAL A 23 -10.11 -10.04 17.03
CA VAL A 23 -11.52 -10.48 17.10
C VAL A 23 -11.75 -11.71 16.23
N THR A 24 -11.35 -11.68 14.99
CA THR A 24 -11.54 -12.78 14.04
C THR A 24 -10.79 -14.07 14.45
N ARG A 25 -9.70 -13.94 15.22
CA ARG A 25 -8.95 -15.06 15.79
C ARG A 25 -9.47 -15.51 17.18
N GLY A 26 -10.59 -14.95 17.64
CA GLY A 26 -11.28 -15.40 18.86
C GLY A 26 -10.72 -14.83 20.16
N VAL A 27 -9.92 -13.77 20.13
CA VAL A 27 -9.52 -13.07 21.36
C VAL A 27 -10.77 -12.45 21.99
N LYS A 28 -10.98 -12.72 23.26
CA LYS A 28 -12.20 -12.28 23.97
C LYS A 28 -12.10 -10.82 24.37
N ALA A 29 -13.12 -10.05 23.99
CA ALA A 29 -13.29 -8.67 24.38
C ALA A 29 -12.02 -7.78 24.20
N PRO A 30 -11.30 -7.81 23.07
CA PRO A 30 -10.19 -6.90 22.87
C PRO A 30 -10.70 -5.45 22.83
N VAL A 31 -9.90 -4.53 23.33
CA VAL A 31 -10.28 -3.10 23.43
C VAL A 31 -9.28 -2.27 22.64
N LEU A 32 -9.80 -1.35 21.83
CA LEU A 32 -9.01 -0.31 21.19
C LEU A 32 -9.21 1.02 21.92
N LEU A 33 -8.11 1.67 22.24
CA LEU A 33 -8.08 3.00 22.85
C LEU A 33 -7.55 4.01 21.83
N GLU A 34 -8.39 4.97 21.47
CA GLU A 34 -8.02 6.13 20.64
C GLU A 34 -8.37 7.40 21.43
N ARG A 35 -7.48 8.40 21.39
CA ARG A 35 -7.69 9.67 22.12
C ARG A 35 -8.57 10.66 21.33
N ASP A 36 -8.62 10.50 20.00
CA ASP A 36 -9.37 11.36 19.08
C ASP A 36 -10.33 10.49 18.23
N ALA A 37 -10.64 10.89 17.01
CA ALA A 37 -11.38 10.07 16.06
C ALA A 37 -10.49 8.99 15.42
N LEU A 38 -11.10 7.87 15.01
CA LEU A 38 -10.40 6.84 14.24
C LEU A 38 -9.82 7.47 12.95
N GLY A 39 -8.61 7.09 12.60
CA GLY A 39 -7.93 7.58 11.41
C GLY A 39 -7.41 9.02 11.49
N SER A 40 -7.68 9.79 12.54
CA SER A 40 -7.30 11.22 12.64
C SER A 40 -5.79 11.51 12.64
N GLY A 41 -4.98 10.49 12.87
CA GLY A 41 -3.52 10.59 12.86
C GLY A 41 -2.90 10.51 11.46
N SER A 42 -1.80 9.75 11.33
CA SER A 42 -1.08 9.57 10.06
C SER A 42 -1.93 8.91 8.98
N THR A 43 -2.90 8.07 9.33
CA THR A 43 -3.79 7.40 8.39
C THR A 43 -4.59 8.42 7.58
N GLY A 44 -5.37 9.28 8.21
CA GLY A 44 -6.17 10.29 7.52
C GLY A 44 -5.37 11.44 6.88
N ARG A 45 -4.06 11.49 7.13
CA ARG A 45 -3.13 12.43 6.48
C ARG A 45 -2.30 11.79 5.38
N SER A 46 -2.54 10.50 5.11
CA SER A 46 -1.89 9.76 4.04
C SER A 46 -2.46 10.18 2.69
N SER A 47 -1.66 10.08 1.63
CA SER A 47 -2.13 10.14 0.25
C SER A 47 -2.90 8.89 -0.18
N GLY A 48 -3.01 7.89 0.70
CA GLY A 48 -3.72 6.64 0.43
C GLY A 48 -3.10 5.77 -0.66
N ILE A 49 -1.85 6.01 -1.05
CA ILE A 49 -1.18 5.22 -2.10
C ILE A 49 -0.94 3.80 -1.61
N ILE A 50 -1.48 2.85 -2.36
CA ILE A 50 -1.27 1.41 -2.20
C ILE A 50 -0.32 0.95 -3.31
N ARG A 51 0.91 0.60 -2.92
CA ARG A 51 1.97 0.21 -3.87
C ARG A 51 2.86 -0.88 -3.27
N MET A 52 3.56 -1.62 -4.12
CA MET A 52 4.51 -2.66 -3.73
C MET A 52 5.97 -2.25 -4.01
N HIS A 53 6.21 -1.04 -4.52
CA HIS A 53 7.53 -0.53 -4.85
C HIS A 53 8.33 -0.17 -3.59
N TYR A 54 9.06 -1.15 -3.07
CA TYR A 54 9.98 -1.01 -1.93
C TYR A 54 11.35 -1.59 -2.27
N SER A 55 12.36 -1.11 -1.56
CA SER A 55 13.77 -1.51 -1.73
C SER A 55 14.18 -2.72 -0.88
N THR A 56 13.25 -3.30 -0.13
CA THR A 56 13.50 -4.48 0.70
C THR A 56 12.47 -5.57 0.45
N GLU A 57 12.90 -6.82 0.47
CA GLU A 57 12.04 -7.99 0.33
C GLU A 57 10.86 -7.98 1.33
N VAL A 58 11.17 -7.75 2.61
CA VAL A 58 10.16 -7.79 3.68
C VAL A 58 9.06 -6.75 3.45
N SER A 59 9.43 -5.52 3.09
CA SER A 59 8.43 -4.46 2.83
C SER A 59 7.59 -4.76 1.58
N THR A 60 8.23 -5.24 0.51
CA THR A 60 7.53 -5.68 -0.71
C THR A 60 6.56 -6.82 -0.40
N GLN A 61 7.02 -7.82 0.35
CA GLN A 61 6.21 -8.98 0.74
C GLN A 61 5.00 -8.58 1.58
N LEU A 62 5.18 -7.71 2.59
CA LEU A 62 4.09 -7.22 3.42
C LEU A 62 3.05 -6.44 2.59
N ALA A 63 3.49 -5.58 1.69
CA ALA A 63 2.61 -4.83 0.81
C ALA A 63 1.85 -5.77 -0.14
N TRP A 64 2.54 -6.72 -0.77
CA TRP A 64 1.94 -7.67 -1.69
C TRP A 64 0.93 -8.60 -1.01
N HIS A 65 1.21 -9.06 0.21
CA HIS A 65 0.24 -9.84 1.00
C HIS A 65 -0.97 -9.02 1.46
N SER A 66 -0.82 -7.71 1.60
CA SER A 66 -1.94 -6.81 1.94
C SER A 66 -2.81 -6.44 0.73
N TYR A 67 -2.26 -6.47 -0.48
CA TYR A 67 -2.93 -6.06 -1.70
C TYR A 67 -4.27 -6.78 -1.96
N PRO A 68 -4.39 -8.13 -1.82
CA PRO A 68 -5.66 -8.83 -2.01
C PRO A 68 -6.77 -8.36 -1.05
N ILE A 69 -6.41 -7.83 0.13
CA ILE A 69 -7.38 -7.30 1.07
C ILE A 69 -8.01 -6.03 0.51
N PHE A 70 -7.21 -5.12 -0.06
CA PHE A 70 -7.74 -3.92 -0.70
C PHE A 70 -8.61 -4.23 -1.92
N MET A 71 -8.21 -5.24 -2.71
CA MET A 71 -8.95 -5.67 -3.90
C MET A 71 -10.30 -6.32 -3.59
N ASN A 72 -10.43 -6.94 -2.44
CA ASN A 72 -11.63 -7.69 -2.04
C ASN A 72 -12.15 -7.20 -0.69
N PHE A 73 -12.05 -5.90 -0.43
CA PHE A 73 -12.30 -5.34 0.89
C PHE A 73 -13.74 -5.55 1.35
N ASP A 74 -14.71 -5.35 0.45
CA ASP A 74 -16.13 -5.52 0.74
C ASP A 74 -16.44 -6.96 1.16
N ASP A 75 -15.94 -7.95 0.42
CA ASP A 75 -16.16 -9.37 0.70
C ASP A 75 -15.44 -9.84 1.98
N LEU A 76 -14.25 -9.34 2.25
CA LEU A 76 -13.39 -9.83 3.35
C LEU A 76 -13.65 -9.12 4.68
N ILE A 77 -13.89 -7.82 4.62
CA ILE A 77 -13.96 -6.94 5.80
C ILE A 77 -15.37 -6.37 5.96
N GLY A 78 -16.03 -6.06 4.84
CA GLY A 78 -17.28 -5.30 4.74
C GLY A 78 -17.02 -3.80 4.59
N GLY A 79 -17.85 -3.13 3.81
CA GLY A 79 -17.71 -1.72 3.48
C GLY A 79 -16.82 -1.48 2.25
N ASP A 80 -16.54 -0.21 1.95
CA ASP A 80 -15.79 0.21 0.78
C ASP A 80 -14.57 1.04 1.23
N VAL A 81 -13.40 0.64 0.77
CA VAL A 81 -12.14 1.37 0.98
C VAL A 81 -11.85 2.33 -0.17
N ALA A 82 -12.76 2.43 -1.13
CA ALA A 82 -12.64 3.23 -2.35
C ALA A 82 -11.29 3.01 -3.08
N PHE A 83 -10.86 1.74 -3.18
CA PHE A 83 -9.61 1.42 -3.87
C PHE A 83 -9.79 1.57 -5.38
N VAL A 84 -8.96 2.42 -5.97
CA VAL A 84 -8.89 2.64 -7.42
C VAL A 84 -7.53 2.20 -7.93
N LYS A 85 -7.53 1.19 -8.80
CA LYS A 85 -6.32 0.67 -9.43
C LYS A 85 -5.89 1.61 -10.57
N THR A 86 -4.96 2.51 -10.29
CA THR A 86 -4.40 3.47 -11.25
C THR A 86 -3.02 3.08 -11.76
N GLY A 87 -2.41 2.06 -11.16
CA GLY A 87 -1.02 1.75 -11.31
C GLY A 87 -0.10 2.72 -10.57
N PHE A 88 1.19 2.46 -10.63
CA PHE A 88 2.23 3.31 -10.06
C PHE A 88 3.42 3.39 -11.00
N LEU A 89 3.62 4.58 -11.58
CA LEU A 89 4.76 4.90 -12.44
C LEU A 89 5.88 5.50 -11.56
N VAL A 90 7.07 4.94 -11.66
CA VAL A 90 8.28 5.45 -11.01
C VAL A 90 9.21 5.97 -12.08
N SER A 91 9.67 7.21 -11.91
CA SER A 91 10.75 7.80 -12.67
C SER A 91 11.95 8.07 -11.77
N VAL A 92 13.12 7.76 -12.23
CA VAL A 92 14.39 8.06 -11.56
C VAL A 92 15.40 8.57 -12.57
N PRO A 93 16.40 9.38 -12.15
CA PRO A 93 17.52 9.73 -13.02
C PRO A 93 18.23 8.48 -13.54
N GLN A 94 18.77 8.55 -14.75
CA GLN A 94 19.43 7.41 -15.44
C GLN A 94 20.60 6.82 -14.63
N ASP A 95 21.31 7.63 -13.86
CA ASP A 95 22.39 7.17 -12.97
C ASP A 95 21.91 6.28 -11.83
N SER A 96 20.62 6.34 -11.51
CA SER A 96 19.95 5.56 -10.48
C SER A 96 19.27 4.28 -11.00
N ILE A 97 19.43 3.95 -12.29
CA ILE A 97 18.75 2.82 -12.96
C ILE A 97 19.07 1.46 -12.30
N GLU A 98 20.29 1.27 -11.80
CA GLU A 98 20.66 0.00 -11.14
C GLU A 98 19.88 -0.20 -9.83
N GLY A 99 19.63 0.86 -9.08
CA GLY A 99 18.75 0.83 -7.91
C GLY A 99 17.32 0.48 -8.28
N LEU A 100 16.81 1.06 -9.37
CA LEU A 100 15.49 0.75 -9.90
C LEU A 100 15.37 -0.71 -10.33
N ARG A 101 16.37 -1.23 -11.07
CA ARG A 101 16.43 -2.64 -11.49
C ARG A 101 16.46 -3.59 -10.31
N ASN A 102 17.21 -3.27 -9.26
CA ASN A 102 17.26 -4.06 -8.03
C ASN A 102 15.88 -4.09 -7.34
N ASN A 103 15.20 -2.96 -7.23
CA ASN A 103 13.85 -2.91 -6.67
C ASN A 103 12.86 -3.73 -7.49
N VAL A 104 12.90 -3.61 -8.82
CA VAL A 104 12.05 -4.41 -9.72
C VAL A 104 12.35 -5.91 -9.59
N ALA A 105 13.62 -6.29 -9.44
CA ALA A 105 14.01 -7.69 -9.22
C ALA A 105 13.45 -8.24 -7.89
N ILE A 106 13.54 -7.46 -6.80
CA ILE A 106 12.94 -7.81 -5.50
C ILE A 106 11.42 -8.00 -5.65
N GLN A 107 10.74 -7.07 -6.29
CA GLN A 107 9.29 -7.14 -6.49
C GLN A 107 8.90 -8.38 -7.29
N LYS A 108 9.58 -8.65 -8.40
CA LYS A 108 9.36 -9.85 -9.23
C LYS A 108 9.59 -11.15 -8.46
N SER A 109 10.60 -11.19 -7.60
CA SER A 109 10.87 -12.39 -6.77
C SER A 109 9.72 -12.69 -5.80
N GLN A 110 8.95 -11.68 -5.43
CA GLN A 110 7.75 -11.81 -4.57
C GLN A 110 6.45 -12.01 -5.39
N GLY A 111 6.54 -12.08 -6.72
CA GLY A 111 5.40 -12.27 -7.61
C GLY A 111 4.62 -10.97 -7.95
N VAL A 112 5.18 -9.81 -7.64
CA VAL A 112 4.57 -8.51 -8.01
C VAL A 112 4.76 -8.28 -9.51
N PRO A 113 3.68 -8.01 -10.27
CA PRO A 113 3.78 -7.66 -11.68
C PRO A 113 4.30 -6.23 -11.84
N THR A 114 5.58 -6.11 -12.11
CA THR A 114 6.27 -4.84 -12.33
C THR A 114 7.31 -4.99 -13.43
N ASN A 115 7.58 -3.93 -14.19
CA ASN A 115 8.55 -3.96 -15.28
C ASN A 115 9.29 -2.64 -15.40
N ILE A 116 10.56 -2.71 -15.80
CA ILE A 116 11.23 -1.57 -16.42
C ILE A 116 10.56 -1.34 -17.78
N ILE A 117 10.22 -0.10 -18.06
CA ILE A 117 9.54 0.32 -19.30
C ILE A 117 10.34 1.40 -20.02
N SER A 118 10.05 1.58 -21.29
CA SER A 118 10.64 2.67 -22.08
C SER A 118 9.99 4.02 -21.75
N ARG A 119 10.62 5.10 -22.21
CA ARG A 119 10.08 6.46 -22.10
C ARG A 119 8.77 6.59 -22.88
N GLU A 120 8.69 5.97 -24.05
CA GLU A 120 7.49 5.98 -24.89
C GLU A 120 6.33 5.32 -24.17
N GLU A 121 6.54 4.15 -23.55
CA GLU A 121 5.54 3.47 -22.73
C GLU A 121 5.14 4.31 -21.51
N ALA A 122 6.10 4.97 -20.85
CA ALA A 122 5.81 5.88 -19.74
C ALA A 122 4.95 7.07 -20.19
N GLN A 123 5.23 7.63 -21.37
CA GLN A 123 4.48 8.74 -21.95
C GLN A 123 3.05 8.32 -22.35
N GLU A 124 2.86 7.09 -22.81
CA GLU A 124 1.53 6.53 -23.08
C GLU A 124 0.70 6.36 -21.78
N ILE A 125 1.36 5.91 -20.70
CA ILE A 125 0.71 5.75 -19.38
C ILE A 125 0.35 7.10 -18.76
N ALA A 126 1.23 8.09 -18.91
CA ALA A 126 1.10 9.41 -18.29
C ALA A 126 1.28 10.55 -19.32
N PRO A 127 0.33 10.72 -20.27
CA PRO A 127 0.47 11.66 -21.38
C PRO A 127 0.52 13.13 -20.97
N GLY A 128 0.08 13.46 -19.75
CA GLY A 128 0.15 14.82 -19.19
C GLY A 128 1.48 15.18 -18.53
N PHE A 129 2.42 14.22 -18.42
CA PHE A 129 3.73 14.48 -17.83
C PHE A 129 4.78 14.81 -18.89
N VAL A 130 5.73 15.65 -18.51
CA VAL A 130 6.94 15.91 -19.30
C VAL A 130 8.09 15.18 -18.61
N PHE A 131 8.68 14.24 -19.32
CA PHE A 131 9.81 13.46 -18.83
C PHE A 131 11.11 14.00 -19.43
N GLU A 132 12.18 14.04 -18.62
CA GLU A 132 13.51 14.42 -19.06
C GLU A 132 14.16 13.29 -19.89
N ASP A 133 15.18 13.63 -20.70
CA ASP A 133 15.80 12.66 -21.61
C ASP A 133 16.64 11.61 -20.90
N ASP A 134 17.08 11.88 -19.69
CA ASP A 134 17.96 11.05 -18.87
C ASP A 134 17.24 10.34 -17.70
N GLU A 135 15.97 9.99 -17.89
CA GLU A 135 15.19 9.25 -16.90
C GLU A 135 15.01 7.77 -17.25
N ALA A 136 14.92 6.95 -16.23
CA ALA A 136 14.56 5.53 -16.30
C ALA A 136 13.24 5.28 -15.59
N PHE A 137 12.44 4.35 -16.10
CA PHE A 137 11.07 4.15 -15.66
C PHE A 137 10.79 2.72 -15.27
N CYS A 138 9.91 2.54 -14.28
CA CYS A 138 9.22 1.27 -14.09
C CYS A 138 7.73 1.48 -13.87
N TRP A 139 6.97 0.47 -14.22
CA TRP A 139 5.52 0.44 -14.10
C TRP A 139 5.06 -0.73 -13.24
N GLU A 140 4.17 -0.44 -12.30
CA GLU A 140 3.54 -1.37 -11.37
C GLU A 140 2.01 -1.27 -11.54
N PRO A 141 1.39 -2.13 -12.39
CA PRO A 141 -0.01 -1.99 -12.79
C PRO A 141 -1.02 -2.28 -11.69
N GLU A 142 -0.64 -3.06 -10.68
CA GLU A 142 -1.53 -3.48 -9.59
C GLU A 142 -1.65 -2.44 -8.48
N SER A 143 -0.84 -1.42 -8.49
CA SER A 143 -0.89 -0.33 -7.52
C SER A 143 -2.06 0.64 -7.77
N GLY A 144 -2.35 1.45 -6.78
CA GLY A 144 -3.42 2.43 -6.87
C GLY A 144 -3.49 3.32 -5.64
N HIS A 145 -4.69 3.80 -5.34
CA HIS A 145 -4.95 4.56 -4.13
C HIS A 145 -6.28 4.15 -3.50
N ALA A 146 -6.39 4.34 -2.20
CA ALA A 146 -7.59 4.14 -1.42
C ALA A 146 -7.95 5.42 -0.66
N ASP A 147 -9.19 5.56 -0.18
CA ASP A 147 -9.55 6.67 0.70
C ASP A 147 -9.06 6.38 2.14
N PRO A 148 -8.12 7.15 2.69
CA PRO A 148 -7.65 6.94 4.05
C PRO A 148 -8.63 7.40 5.13
N SER A 149 -9.76 8.01 4.73
CA SER A 149 -10.80 8.55 5.61
C SER A 149 -12.08 7.75 5.61
N GLY A 150 -12.20 6.79 4.68
CA GLY A 150 -13.37 5.92 4.48
C GLY A 150 -13.56 4.84 5.53
#